data_6fcf2998bf518d664beee7a7e53cf1b6
#
_entry.id   6fcf2998bf518d664beee7a7e53cf1b6
#
_cell.length_a   1.000
_cell.length_b   1.000
_cell.length_c   1.000
_cell.angle_alpha   90.00
_cell.angle_beta   90.00
_cell.angle_gamma   90.00
#
_symmetry.space_group_name_H-M   'P 1'
#
loop_
_entity.id
_entity.type
_entity.pdbx_description
1 polymer ?
#
loop_
_entity_poly.entity_id
_entity_poly.type
_entity_poly.pdbx_seq_one_letter_code
_entity_poly.pdbx_strand_id
1 'polypeptide(L)'
;MAIKDSGERSEFATGAVRDIQKGKGRCDLMPLDVIATLANDGIIHSIATFQQNGDALNLESAIKIFIETRNWNLPTMLLEVSKHFEEGAEKYGENNWQKGLPVKCYINSGTRHYLKWLRGDEDEPHDRAFCWNIVCAIWTCKHKPELNDYATKECLVCGKKIHAFEKSCDNCMVYQQNNTEENLCELEEEF
;
A
#
# COMPACT_ATOMS: atom_id res chain seq x y z
N MET A 1 -12.89 22.15 -1.49
CA MET A 1 -12.08 22.03 -2.73
C MET A 1 -12.17 20.60 -3.22
N ALA A 2 -12.25 20.42 -4.53
CA ALA A 2 -12.34 19.10 -5.16
C ALA A 2 -10.94 18.48 -5.39
N ILE A 3 -10.90 17.16 -5.65
CA ILE A 3 -9.70 16.46 -6.04
C ILE A 3 -9.16 17.02 -7.35
N LYS A 4 -7.86 17.33 -7.42
CA LYS A 4 -7.22 17.73 -8.67
C LYS A 4 -7.27 16.63 -9.72
N ASP A 5 -7.49 17.01 -10.97
CA ASP A 5 -7.48 16.14 -12.12
C ASP A 5 -6.27 16.46 -13.03
N SER A 6 -5.41 15.48 -13.28
CA SER A 6 -4.29 15.62 -14.22
C SER A 6 -4.70 15.36 -15.68
N GLY A 7 -5.91 14.85 -15.92
CA GLY A 7 -6.38 14.43 -17.24
C GLY A 7 -5.81 13.08 -17.69
N GLU A 8 -4.65 12.68 -17.21
CA GLU A 8 -4.00 11.43 -17.55
C GLU A 8 -4.22 10.34 -16.50
N ARG A 9 -4.39 9.10 -16.94
CA ARG A 9 -4.71 7.95 -16.09
C ARG A 9 -3.68 6.83 -16.24
N SER A 10 -3.43 6.14 -15.14
CA SER A 10 -2.81 4.81 -15.13
C SER A 10 -3.87 3.78 -14.87
N GLU A 11 -3.88 2.70 -15.66
CA GLU A 11 -4.72 1.53 -15.46
C GLU A 11 -3.87 0.38 -14.92
N PHE A 12 -4.42 -0.37 -13.96
CA PHE A 12 -3.76 -1.50 -13.31
C PHE A 12 -4.34 -2.81 -13.84
N ALA A 13 -3.60 -3.90 -13.69
CA ALA A 13 -4.03 -5.25 -14.11
C ALA A 13 -5.38 -5.67 -13.46
N THR A 14 -5.73 -5.09 -12.32
CA THR A 14 -7.02 -5.28 -11.64
C THR A 14 -8.19 -4.54 -12.31
N GLY A 15 -7.93 -3.72 -13.34
CA GLY A 15 -8.88 -2.80 -13.95
C GLY A 15 -9.15 -1.53 -13.11
N ALA A 16 -8.43 -1.34 -12.00
CA ALA A 16 -8.48 -0.09 -11.25
C ALA A 16 -7.80 1.04 -12.04
N VAL A 17 -8.35 2.25 -11.93
CA VAL A 17 -7.83 3.43 -12.62
C VAL A 17 -7.45 4.51 -11.60
N ARG A 18 -6.36 5.22 -11.86
CA ARG A 18 -5.87 6.32 -11.02
C ARG A 18 -5.15 7.38 -11.86
N ASP A 19 -5.05 8.62 -11.35
CA ASP A 19 -4.18 9.63 -11.91
C ASP A 19 -2.72 9.16 -11.96
N ILE A 20 -1.99 9.58 -12.99
CA ILE A 20 -0.57 9.27 -13.12
C ILE A 20 0.23 9.74 -11.89
N GLN A 21 1.23 8.94 -11.53
CA GLN A 21 2.14 9.25 -10.41
C GLN A 21 3.38 10.04 -10.85
N LYS A 22 3.69 10.03 -12.15
CA LYS A 22 4.89 10.68 -12.72
C LYS A 22 4.94 12.16 -12.34
N GLY A 23 6.08 12.60 -11.86
CA GLY A 23 6.33 14.00 -11.47
C GLY A 23 5.78 14.42 -10.10
N LYS A 24 5.03 13.55 -9.39
CA LYS A 24 4.43 13.85 -8.08
C LYS A 24 5.33 13.47 -6.89
N GLY A 25 6.51 12.91 -7.14
CA GLY A 25 7.40 12.36 -6.12
C GLY A 25 7.05 10.91 -5.75
N ARG A 26 8.02 10.19 -5.21
CA ARG A 26 7.93 8.78 -4.80
C ARG A 26 8.23 8.68 -3.31
N CYS A 27 7.23 9.07 -2.49
CA CYS A 27 7.36 9.02 -1.03
C CYS A 27 7.50 7.59 -0.50
N ASP A 28 7.04 6.60 -1.25
CA ASP A 28 7.20 5.17 -0.96
C ASP A 28 8.66 4.68 -1.07
N LEU A 29 9.54 5.44 -1.72
CA LEU A 29 10.97 5.14 -1.86
C LEU A 29 11.87 5.87 -0.84
N MET A 30 11.28 6.75 -0.03
CA MET A 30 12.06 7.45 1.01
C MET A 30 12.38 6.49 2.17
N PRO A 31 13.54 6.63 2.83
CA PRO A 31 13.88 5.88 4.05
C PRO A 31 13.07 6.44 5.23
N LEU A 32 11.76 6.10 5.26
CA LEU A 32 10.82 6.69 6.22
C LEU A 32 11.14 6.33 7.67
N ASP A 33 11.81 5.21 7.92
CA ASP A 33 12.31 4.79 9.23
C ASP A 33 13.34 5.80 9.81
N VAL A 34 14.27 6.23 8.98
CA VAL A 34 15.26 7.26 9.35
C VAL A 34 14.57 8.63 9.51
N ILE A 35 13.68 8.98 8.56
CA ILE A 35 12.95 10.24 8.59
C ILE A 35 12.04 10.33 9.82
N ALA A 36 11.37 9.25 10.20
CA ALA A 36 10.53 9.19 11.39
C ALA A 36 11.32 9.48 12.68
N THR A 37 12.53 8.94 12.77
CA THR A 37 13.43 9.18 13.92
C THR A 37 13.85 10.66 13.98
N LEU A 38 14.23 11.24 12.86
CA LEU A 38 14.66 12.64 12.77
C LEU A 38 13.52 13.63 13.05
N ALA A 39 12.33 13.34 12.54
CA ALA A 39 11.16 14.20 12.68
C ALA A 39 10.41 14.00 14.01
N ASN A 40 10.69 12.91 14.75
CA ASN A 40 9.91 12.47 15.90
C ASN A 40 8.39 12.40 15.60
N ASP A 41 8.06 11.85 14.46
CA ASP A 41 6.69 11.83 13.91
C ASP A 41 6.11 10.41 13.98
N GLY A 42 5.08 10.22 14.81
CA GLY A 42 4.46 8.91 15.05
C GLY A 42 3.70 8.37 13.83
N ILE A 43 3.21 9.24 12.94
CA ILE A 43 2.49 8.83 11.72
C ILE A 43 3.48 8.30 10.71
N ILE A 44 4.58 9.02 10.46
CA ILE A 44 5.65 8.56 9.57
C ILE A 44 6.28 7.28 10.13
N HIS A 45 6.47 7.18 11.45
CA HIS A 45 6.95 5.95 12.09
C HIS A 45 6.02 4.75 11.83
N SER A 46 4.73 4.94 11.99
CA SER A 46 3.74 3.87 11.73
C SER A 46 3.75 3.43 10.24
N ILE A 47 3.84 4.38 9.30
CA ILE A 47 3.95 4.07 7.88
C ILE A 47 5.27 3.34 7.57
N ALA A 48 6.38 3.77 8.15
CA ALA A 48 7.68 3.13 7.99
C ALA A 48 7.67 1.69 8.51
N THR A 49 7.08 1.45 9.68
CA THR A 49 6.93 0.10 10.24
C THR A 49 6.06 -0.79 9.34
N PHE A 50 4.98 -0.24 8.78
CA PHE A 50 4.19 -0.94 7.77
C PHE A 50 5.03 -1.33 6.54
N GLN A 51 5.88 -0.44 6.03
CA GLN A 51 6.75 -0.75 4.90
C GLN A 51 7.75 -1.87 5.18
N GLN A 52 8.11 -2.07 6.44
CA GLN A 52 9.05 -3.14 6.85
C GLN A 52 8.39 -4.51 6.97
N ASN A 53 7.13 -4.58 7.42
CA ASN A 53 6.48 -5.84 7.80
C ASN A 53 5.15 -6.12 7.07
N GLY A 54 4.58 -5.15 6.38
CA GLY A 54 3.30 -5.29 5.68
C GLY A 54 2.07 -5.43 6.59
N ASP A 55 2.22 -5.22 7.92
CA ASP A 55 1.12 -5.37 8.88
C ASP A 55 0.22 -4.14 8.90
N ALA A 56 -1.02 -4.30 8.44
CA ALA A 56 -2.01 -3.24 8.36
C ALA A 56 -2.36 -2.58 9.72
N LEU A 57 -2.06 -3.21 10.85
CA LEU A 57 -2.24 -2.61 12.17
C LEU A 57 -1.41 -1.33 12.34
N ASN A 58 -0.27 -1.24 11.67
CA ASN A 58 0.54 -0.02 11.67
C ASN A 58 -0.17 1.12 10.92
N LEU A 59 -0.89 0.84 9.85
CA LEU A 59 -1.69 1.84 9.14
C LEU A 59 -2.91 2.28 9.96
N GLU A 60 -3.52 1.37 10.72
CA GLU A 60 -4.59 1.72 11.67
C GLU A 60 -4.05 2.66 12.77
N SER A 61 -2.83 2.43 13.24
CA SER A 61 -2.15 3.31 14.20
C SER A 61 -1.90 4.69 13.60
N ALA A 62 -1.43 4.78 12.37
CA ALA A 62 -1.22 6.05 11.66
C ALA A 62 -2.51 6.88 11.59
N ILE A 63 -3.65 6.25 11.25
CA ILE A 63 -4.97 6.94 11.22
C ILE A 63 -5.38 7.43 12.62
N LYS A 64 -5.23 6.61 13.66
CA LYS A 64 -5.60 6.99 15.03
C LYS A 64 -4.80 8.22 15.49
N ILE A 65 -3.48 8.19 15.30
CA ILE A 65 -2.60 9.32 15.64
C ILE A 65 -3.00 10.57 14.83
N PHE A 66 -3.32 10.41 13.53
CA PHE A 66 -3.73 11.54 12.69
C PHE A 66 -5.03 12.17 13.15
N ILE A 67 -6.05 11.39 13.51
CA ILE A 67 -7.33 11.88 14.03
C ILE A 67 -7.10 12.74 15.28
N GLU A 68 -6.26 12.26 16.20
CA GLU A 68 -5.88 13.00 17.41
C GLU A 68 -5.11 14.29 17.07
N THR A 69 -4.09 14.20 16.22
CA THR A 69 -3.27 15.34 15.80
C THR A 69 -4.10 16.42 15.10
N ARG A 70 -5.08 16.02 14.28
CA ARG A 70 -6.00 16.93 13.57
C ARG A 70 -7.10 17.48 14.47
N ASN A 71 -7.19 16.99 15.71
CA ASN A 71 -8.31 17.25 16.62
C ASN A 71 -9.69 16.90 16.01
N TRP A 72 -9.72 15.81 15.28
CA TRP A 72 -10.94 15.21 14.78
C TRP A 72 -11.44 14.14 15.74
N ASN A 73 -12.69 13.74 15.59
CA ASN A 73 -13.22 12.50 16.11
C ASN A 73 -13.53 11.55 14.93
N LEU A 74 -13.77 10.29 15.23
CA LEU A 74 -14.05 9.28 14.22
C LEU A 74 -15.22 9.66 13.29
N PRO A 75 -16.39 10.13 13.78
CA PRO A 75 -17.48 10.56 12.91
C PRO A 75 -17.08 11.69 11.95
N THR A 76 -16.34 12.67 12.42
CA THR A 76 -15.84 13.76 11.56
C THR A 76 -14.93 13.24 10.46
N MET A 77 -13.98 12.37 10.82
CA MET A 77 -13.08 11.75 9.83
C MET A 77 -13.87 10.97 8.79
N LEU A 78 -14.84 10.14 9.20
CA LEU A 78 -15.64 9.34 8.28
C LEU A 78 -16.46 10.20 7.32
N LEU A 79 -17.07 11.30 7.80
CA LEU A 79 -17.82 12.23 6.95
C LEU A 79 -16.90 12.96 5.95
N GLU A 80 -15.71 13.39 6.36
CA GLU A 80 -14.76 14.02 5.47
C GLU A 80 -14.21 13.05 4.42
N VAL A 81 -13.89 11.82 4.82
CA VAL A 81 -13.42 10.77 3.89
C VAL A 81 -14.53 10.37 2.92
N SER A 82 -15.81 10.36 3.33
CA SER A 82 -16.93 10.04 2.42
C SER A 82 -17.01 11.00 1.23
N LYS A 83 -16.71 12.30 1.42
CA LYS A 83 -16.62 13.27 0.33
C LYS A 83 -15.53 12.91 -0.67
N HIS A 84 -14.42 12.35 -0.21
CA HIS A 84 -13.34 11.89 -1.08
C HIS A 84 -13.72 10.66 -1.89
N PHE A 85 -14.56 9.76 -1.32
CA PHE A 85 -15.15 8.64 -2.06
C PHE A 85 -16.12 9.11 -3.14
N GLU A 86 -16.96 10.12 -2.85
CA GLU A 86 -17.89 10.74 -3.81
C GLU A 86 -17.13 11.35 -5.00
N GLU A 87 -16.16 12.22 -4.74
CA GLU A 87 -15.31 12.82 -5.77
C GLU A 87 -14.52 11.77 -6.58
N GLY A 88 -14.08 10.70 -5.93
CA GLY A 88 -13.44 9.57 -6.57
C GLY A 88 -14.38 8.77 -7.48
N ALA A 89 -15.64 8.59 -7.07
CA ALA A 89 -16.67 7.92 -7.87
C ALA A 89 -17.01 8.72 -9.13
N GLU A 90 -17.16 10.04 -9.01
CA GLU A 90 -17.36 10.92 -10.17
C GLU A 90 -16.19 10.84 -11.17
N LYS A 91 -14.96 10.76 -10.67
CA LYS A 91 -13.74 10.81 -11.49
C LYS A 91 -13.36 9.49 -12.13
N TYR A 92 -13.58 8.36 -11.44
CA TYR A 92 -13.07 7.03 -11.81
C TYR A 92 -14.17 5.97 -11.91
N GLY A 93 -15.43 6.32 -11.61
CA GLY A 93 -16.54 5.41 -11.48
C GLY A 93 -16.68 4.83 -10.08
N GLU A 94 -17.92 4.48 -9.73
CA GLU A 94 -18.25 3.87 -8.44
C GLU A 94 -17.44 2.60 -8.19
N ASN A 95 -17.02 2.43 -6.95
CA ASN A 95 -16.28 1.25 -6.47
C ASN A 95 -14.96 0.95 -7.22
N ASN A 96 -14.42 1.91 -7.99
CA ASN A 96 -13.12 1.74 -8.63
C ASN A 96 -12.00 1.36 -7.63
N TRP A 97 -12.03 1.91 -6.42
CA TRP A 97 -11.08 1.61 -5.35
C TRP A 97 -11.14 0.14 -4.88
N GLN A 98 -12.32 -0.52 -4.97
CA GLN A 98 -12.50 -1.94 -4.60
C GLN A 98 -11.86 -2.91 -5.60
N LYS A 99 -11.55 -2.46 -6.80
CA LYS A 99 -10.77 -3.25 -7.76
C LYS A 99 -9.38 -3.55 -7.23
N GLY A 100 -8.88 -2.69 -6.34
CA GLY A 100 -7.57 -2.80 -5.70
C GLY A 100 -6.43 -2.24 -6.55
N LEU A 101 -5.50 -1.58 -5.87
CA LEU A 101 -4.22 -1.12 -6.42
C LEU A 101 -3.08 -1.76 -5.63
N PRO A 102 -1.87 -1.88 -6.19
CA PRO A 102 -0.69 -2.19 -5.39
C PRO A 102 -0.61 -1.24 -4.18
N VAL A 103 -0.47 -1.78 -2.98
CA VAL A 103 -0.58 -0.99 -1.73
C VAL A 103 0.43 0.15 -1.67
N LYS A 104 1.61 -0.03 -2.27
CA LYS A 104 2.61 1.04 -2.43
C LYS A 104 2.05 2.30 -3.11
N CYS A 105 1.05 2.20 -3.98
CA CYS A 105 0.42 3.36 -4.62
C CYS A 105 -0.36 4.21 -3.62
N TYR A 106 -1.04 3.57 -2.66
CA TYR A 106 -1.72 4.26 -1.57
C TYR A 106 -0.72 4.87 -0.60
N ILE A 107 0.31 4.13 -0.21
CA ILE A 107 1.36 4.61 0.71
C ILE A 107 2.07 5.82 0.11
N ASN A 108 2.48 5.76 -1.16
CA ASN A 108 3.10 6.90 -1.85
C ASN A 108 2.20 8.15 -1.82
N SER A 109 0.93 8.00 -2.16
CA SER A 109 0.00 9.14 -2.19
C SER A 109 -0.37 9.61 -0.78
N GLY A 110 -0.65 8.69 0.14
CA GLY A 110 -0.98 9.02 1.52
C GLY A 110 0.13 9.82 2.18
N THR A 111 1.36 9.32 2.14
CA THR A 111 2.52 10.01 2.70
C THR A 111 2.71 11.40 2.09
N ARG A 112 2.56 11.55 0.77
CA ARG A 112 2.65 12.86 0.10
C ARG A 112 1.56 13.82 0.57
N HIS A 113 0.31 13.37 0.73
CA HIS A 113 -0.76 14.20 1.24
C HIS A 113 -0.54 14.58 2.71
N TYR A 114 -0.03 13.67 3.52
CA TYR A 114 0.35 13.98 4.90
C TYR A 114 1.42 15.08 4.97
N LEU A 115 2.50 14.96 4.18
CA LEU A 115 3.57 15.95 4.14
C LEU A 115 3.08 17.31 3.61
N LYS A 116 2.20 17.34 2.63
CA LYS A 116 1.57 18.56 2.14
C LYS A 116 0.67 19.22 3.19
N TRP A 117 -0.11 18.41 3.92
CA TRP A 117 -0.89 18.90 5.04
C TRP A 117 -0.02 19.50 6.13
N LEU A 118 1.07 18.87 6.53
CA LEU A 118 2.05 19.41 7.49
C LEU A 118 2.67 20.72 7.00
N ARG A 119 2.91 20.84 5.72
CA ARG A 119 3.46 22.06 5.10
C ARG A 119 2.44 23.19 5.02
N GLY A 120 1.16 22.90 5.19
CA GLY A 120 0.07 23.88 5.07
C GLY A 120 -0.40 24.15 3.64
N ASP A 121 -0.21 23.22 2.72
CA ASP A 121 -0.72 23.34 1.35
C ASP A 121 -2.27 23.31 1.38
N GLU A 122 -2.89 24.19 0.61
CA GLU A 122 -4.36 24.32 0.52
C GLU A 122 -4.89 24.05 -0.90
N ASP A 123 -4.07 23.48 -1.79
CA ASP A 123 -4.46 23.21 -3.17
C ASP A 123 -5.44 22.03 -3.31
N GLU A 124 -5.49 21.13 -2.32
CA GLU A 124 -6.43 20.02 -2.17
C GLU A 124 -6.73 19.80 -0.67
N PRO A 125 -7.81 19.11 -0.30
CA PRO A 125 -8.07 18.72 1.10
C PRO A 125 -7.15 17.55 1.50
N HIS A 126 -5.89 17.86 1.79
CA HIS A 126 -4.84 16.87 2.02
C HIS A 126 -5.06 15.98 3.25
N ASP A 127 -5.72 16.49 4.27
CA ASP A 127 -6.09 15.76 5.48
C ASP A 127 -7.02 14.59 5.16
N ARG A 128 -8.14 14.82 4.47
CA ARG A 128 -9.05 13.74 4.07
C ARG A 128 -8.45 12.84 2.99
N ALA A 129 -7.61 13.38 2.09
CA ALA A 129 -6.93 12.60 1.08
C ALA A 129 -5.91 11.63 1.69
N PHE A 130 -5.20 12.04 2.75
CA PHE A 130 -4.36 11.15 3.55
C PHE A 130 -5.19 10.00 4.12
N CYS A 131 -6.24 10.31 4.88
CA CYS A 131 -7.11 9.31 5.50
C CYS A 131 -7.69 8.34 4.46
N TRP A 132 -8.18 8.85 3.34
CA TRP A 132 -8.73 8.04 2.26
C TRP A 132 -7.70 7.02 1.73
N ASN A 133 -6.47 7.46 1.45
CA ASN A 133 -5.42 6.57 0.95
C ASN A 133 -5.09 5.48 1.98
N ILE A 134 -4.99 5.81 3.27
CA ILE A 134 -4.67 4.83 4.30
C ILE A 134 -5.83 3.86 4.52
N VAL A 135 -7.09 4.32 4.54
CA VAL A 135 -8.28 3.45 4.64
C VAL A 135 -8.34 2.47 3.47
N CYS A 136 -8.11 2.94 2.24
CA CYS A 136 -8.08 2.06 1.06
C CYS A 136 -6.90 1.08 1.10
N ALA A 137 -5.73 1.48 1.62
CA ALA A 137 -4.59 0.58 1.84
C ALA A 137 -4.94 -0.53 2.83
N ILE A 138 -5.52 -0.19 3.99
CA ILE A 138 -5.97 -1.16 5.00
C ILE A 138 -6.98 -2.13 4.40
N TRP A 139 -7.98 -1.62 3.69
CA TRP A 139 -8.98 -2.45 3.03
C TRP A 139 -8.35 -3.41 2.02
N THR A 140 -7.42 -2.92 1.20
CA THR A 140 -6.71 -3.73 0.21
C THR A 140 -5.88 -4.82 0.88
N CYS A 141 -5.14 -4.52 1.95
CA CYS A 141 -4.39 -5.52 2.71
C CYS A 141 -5.31 -6.65 3.26
N LYS A 142 -6.54 -6.30 3.67
CA LYS A 142 -7.50 -7.27 4.25
C LYS A 142 -8.24 -8.10 3.20
N HIS A 143 -8.58 -7.54 2.04
CA HIS A 143 -9.46 -8.16 1.05
C HIS A 143 -8.74 -8.62 -0.22
N LYS A 144 -7.56 -8.07 -0.49
CA LYS A 144 -6.70 -8.38 -1.65
C LYS A 144 -5.23 -8.43 -1.19
N PRO A 145 -4.90 -9.34 -0.26
CA PRO A 145 -3.58 -9.36 0.36
C PRO A 145 -2.44 -9.59 -0.63
N GLU A 146 -2.72 -10.18 -1.80
CA GLU A 146 -1.77 -10.34 -2.91
C GLU A 146 -1.27 -9.01 -3.49
N LEU A 147 -2.00 -7.91 -3.25
CA LEU A 147 -1.61 -6.56 -3.65
C LEU A 147 -0.78 -5.82 -2.58
N ASN A 148 -0.52 -6.45 -1.44
CA ASN A 148 0.31 -5.87 -0.40
C ASN A 148 1.80 -6.06 -0.70
N ASP A 149 2.38 -5.12 -1.43
CA ASP A 149 3.79 -5.13 -1.84
C ASP A 149 4.79 -5.23 -0.67
N TYR A 150 4.36 -4.96 0.56
CA TYR A 150 5.18 -4.95 1.78
C TYR A 150 5.07 -6.24 2.61
N ALA A 151 4.07 -7.08 2.33
CA ALA A 151 3.94 -8.37 2.99
C ALA A 151 4.99 -9.35 2.46
N THR A 152 6.07 -9.54 3.22
CA THR A 152 7.18 -10.41 2.85
C THR A 152 7.41 -11.50 3.89
N LYS A 153 7.97 -12.63 3.47
CA LYS A 153 8.47 -13.71 4.31
C LYS A 153 9.83 -14.18 3.78
N GLU A 154 10.51 -15.02 4.54
CA GLU A 154 11.72 -15.67 4.06
C GLU A 154 11.39 -16.95 3.30
N CYS A 155 12.09 -17.20 2.20
CA CYS A 155 12.04 -18.46 1.48
C CYS A 155 12.58 -19.58 2.40
N LEU A 156 11.80 -20.61 2.64
CA LEU A 156 12.17 -21.72 3.54
C LEU A 156 13.40 -22.52 3.08
N VAL A 157 13.78 -22.38 1.81
CA VAL A 157 14.92 -23.12 1.21
C VAL A 157 16.22 -22.33 1.32
N CYS A 158 16.22 -21.04 1.00
CA CYS A 158 17.45 -20.24 0.89
C CYS A 158 17.46 -18.96 1.74
N GLY A 159 16.42 -18.67 2.53
CA GLY A 159 16.31 -17.49 3.37
C GLY A 159 16.08 -16.16 2.63
N LYS A 160 16.04 -16.16 1.29
CA LYS A 160 15.79 -14.94 0.52
C LYS A 160 14.40 -14.39 0.80
N LYS A 161 14.27 -13.08 0.98
CA LYS A 161 12.97 -12.42 1.09
C LYS A 161 12.16 -12.59 -0.19
N ILE A 162 10.93 -13.05 -0.05
CA ILE A 162 9.94 -13.25 -1.09
C ILE A 162 8.61 -12.63 -0.64
N HIS A 163 7.69 -12.43 -1.56
CA HIS A 163 6.35 -12.00 -1.20
C HIS A 163 5.66 -13.04 -0.31
N ALA A 164 4.85 -12.62 0.66
CA ALA A 164 4.24 -13.52 1.65
C ALA A 164 3.36 -14.63 1.03
N PHE A 165 2.84 -14.40 -0.19
CA PHE A 165 2.00 -15.36 -0.93
C PHE A 165 2.79 -16.28 -1.87
N GLU A 166 4.07 -16.04 -2.13
CA GLU A 166 4.92 -16.95 -2.88
C GLU A 166 5.29 -18.17 -2.02
N LYS A 167 5.36 -19.35 -2.62
CA LYS A 167 5.74 -20.58 -1.90
C LYS A 167 7.25 -20.67 -1.69
N SER A 168 8.02 -20.31 -2.69
CA SER A 168 9.49 -20.24 -2.68
C SER A 168 9.97 -19.18 -3.68
N CYS A 169 11.25 -18.80 -3.63
CA CYS A 169 11.81 -17.94 -4.67
C CYS A 169 11.98 -18.72 -5.99
N ASP A 170 11.99 -18.00 -7.13
CA ASP A 170 12.06 -18.62 -8.47
C ASP A 170 13.20 -19.65 -8.61
N ASN A 171 14.40 -19.32 -8.09
CA ASN A 171 15.54 -20.22 -8.16
C ASN A 171 15.32 -21.53 -7.36
N CYS A 172 14.60 -21.46 -6.23
CA CYS A 172 14.32 -22.64 -5.42
C CYS A 172 13.13 -23.45 -5.95
N MET A 173 12.20 -22.81 -6.67
CA MET A 173 11.12 -23.54 -7.38
C MET A 173 11.68 -24.43 -8.50
N VAL A 174 12.60 -23.88 -9.30
CA VAL A 174 13.28 -24.64 -10.37
C VAL A 174 14.06 -25.82 -9.79
N TYR A 175 14.78 -25.63 -8.68
CA TYR A 175 15.53 -26.71 -8.02
C TYR A 175 14.61 -27.80 -7.49
N GLN A 176 13.47 -27.48 -6.92
CA GLN A 176 12.50 -28.46 -6.43
C GLN A 176 11.82 -29.23 -7.57
N GLN A 177 11.53 -28.58 -8.70
CA GLN A 177 10.96 -29.24 -9.88
C GLN A 177 11.94 -30.25 -10.47
N ASN A 178 13.21 -29.87 -10.65
CA ASN A 178 14.23 -30.75 -11.19
C ASN A 178 14.48 -31.96 -10.29
N ASN A 179 14.53 -31.82 -8.96
CA ASN A 179 14.70 -32.92 -8.02
C ASN A 179 13.49 -33.84 -7.91
N THR A 180 12.27 -33.36 -8.19
CA THR A 180 11.09 -34.24 -8.27
C THR A 180 11.06 -35.06 -9.55
N GLU A 181 11.56 -34.53 -10.66
CA GLU A 181 11.69 -35.28 -11.91
C GLU A 181 12.79 -36.35 -11.85
N GLU A 182 13.95 -36.05 -11.23
CA GLU A 182 15.02 -37.03 -11.00
C GLU A 182 14.57 -38.19 -10.10
N ASN A 183 13.86 -37.92 -9.01
CA ASN A 183 13.33 -38.96 -8.11
C ASN A 183 12.20 -39.79 -8.73
N LEU A 184 11.48 -39.27 -9.72
CA LEU A 184 10.47 -40.05 -10.46
C LEU A 184 11.11 -40.99 -11.49
N CYS A 185 12.23 -40.58 -12.13
CA CYS A 185 12.99 -41.44 -13.03
C CYS A 185 13.66 -42.64 -12.33
N GLU A 186 14.19 -42.43 -11.09
CA GLU A 186 14.81 -43.54 -10.33
C GLU A 186 13.81 -44.59 -9.84
N LEU A 187 12.52 -44.23 -9.69
CA LEU A 187 11.46 -45.16 -9.27
C LEU A 187 10.86 -45.99 -10.43
N GLU A 188 11.07 -45.57 -11.69
CA GLU A 188 10.61 -46.31 -12.86
C GLU A 188 11.61 -47.39 -13.35
N GLU A 189 12.86 -47.39 -12.86
CA GLU A 189 13.87 -48.39 -13.19
C GLU A 189 13.90 -49.62 -12.24
N GLU A 190 13.08 -49.63 -11.17
CA GLU A 190 12.99 -50.74 -10.21
C GLU A 190 11.76 -51.67 -10.39
N PHE A 191 11.06 -51.62 -11.55
CA PHE A 191 9.96 -52.55 -11.84
C PHE A 191 10.19 -53.37 -13.12
#